data_e619022de8588ae82edba6d1d30ae12f
#
_entry.id   e619022de8588ae82edba6d1d30ae12f
#
_cell.length_a   1.000
_cell.length_b   1.000
_cell.length_c   1.000
_cell.angle_alpha   90.00
_cell.angle_beta   90.00
_cell.angle_gamma   90.00
#
_symmetry.space_group_name_H-M   'P 1'
#
loop_
_entity.id
_entity.type
_entity.pdbx_description
1 polymer ?
#
loop_
_entity_poly.entity_id
_entity_poly.type
_entity_poly.pdbx_seq_one_letter_code
_entity_poly.pdbx_strand_id
1 'polypeptide(L)'
;MKLIPKLLCVLVFCCLAPMSLAQNINWRGTIASYDGKVLGITLRDGQSVWIDLPEGLPISATERFSMEDVKLGMVLGVTTVNRADGTKVAIDVRPISPTAPQGLSAYDLQPQSTMTNAVLEATVLSSDTHEFVLNYKTGSVKVLVPKGTPMSRAVPGSRADLVLGQSVYVASRRNDANGYTAVRIQVGKNGVHPTQ
;
A
#
# COMPACT_ATOMS: atom_id res chain seq x y z
N MET A 1 23.79 70.49 16.66
CA MET A 1 22.47 69.93 16.23
C MET A 1 22.77 68.83 15.21
N LYS A 2 22.85 67.51 15.67
CA LYS A 2 23.23 66.38 14.81
C LYS A 2 21.95 65.61 14.46
N LEU A 3 21.62 65.60 13.16
CA LEU A 3 20.54 64.73 12.63
C LEU A 3 21.03 63.28 12.54
N ILE A 4 20.27 62.36 13.15
CA ILE A 4 20.47 60.93 13.03
C ILE A 4 19.48 60.43 11.94
N PRO A 5 19.93 59.73 10.85
CA PRO A 5 19.02 59.15 9.90
C PRO A 5 18.41 57.87 10.48
N LYS A 6 17.07 57.78 10.46
CA LYS A 6 16.30 56.59 10.79
C LYS A 6 16.48 55.53 9.69
N LEU A 7 17.18 54.45 10.00
CA LEU A 7 17.32 53.30 9.11
C LEU A 7 16.02 52.47 9.18
N LEU A 8 15.23 52.47 8.13
CA LEU A 8 14.01 51.71 7.97
C LEU A 8 14.37 50.27 7.55
N CYS A 9 14.38 49.33 8.51
CA CYS A 9 14.56 47.91 8.23
C CYS A 9 13.27 47.33 7.67
N VAL A 10 13.18 47.13 6.34
CA VAL A 10 12.08 46.40 5.69
C VAL A 10 12.34 44.91 5.89
N LEU A 11 11.58 44.29 6.79
CA LEU A 11 11.57 42.84 6.98
C LEU A 11 10.78 42.20 5.84
N VAL A 12 11.47 41.64 4.84
CA VAL A 12 10.86 40.82 3.80
C VAL A 12 10.52 39.45 4.43
N PHE A 13 9.25 39.28 4.79
CA PHE A 13 8.72 38.01 5.27
C PHE A 13 8.51 37.06 4.06
N CYS A 14 9.50 36.27 3.74
CA CYS A 14 9.40 35.22 2.72
C CYS A 14 8.42 34.16 3.21
N CYS A 15 7.16 34.20 2.74
CA CYS A 15 6.19 33.14 2.95
C CYS A 15 6.66 31.86 2.23
N LEU A 16 7.37 30.99 2.92
CA LEU A 16 7.58 29.62 2.50
C LEU A 16 6.25 28.88 2.65
N ALA A 17 5.44 28.86 1.58
CA ALA A 17 4.27 28.00 1.53
C ALA A 17 4.75 26.52 1.65
N PRO A 18 4.25 25.74 2.62
CA PRO A 18 4.59 24.33 2.68
C PRO A 18 4.08 23.67 1.38
N MET A 19 4.98 23.08 0.59
CA MET A 19 4.60 22.16 -0.48
C MET A 19 3.93 20.95 0.18
N SER A 20 2.61 20.95 0.25
CA SER A 20 1.84 19.78 0.64
C SER A 20 2.06 18.70 -0.41
N LEU A 21 2.89 17.72 -0.10
CA LEU A 21 2.98 16.50 -0.90
C LEU A 21 1.60 15.85 -0.84
N ALA A 22 0.87 15.88 -1.94
CA ALA A 22 -0.45 15.28 -2.04
C ALA A 22 -0.34 13.78 -1.70
N GLN A 23 -0.80 13.41 -0.51
CA GLN A 23 -0.80 12.03 -0.04
C GLN A 23 -1.74 11.20 -0.91
N ASN A 24 -1.32 9.99 -1.29
CA ASN A 24 -2.18 9.07 -2.02
C ASN A 24 -3.39 8.68 -1.16
N ILE A 25 -4.55 8.63 -1.79
CA ILE A 25 -5.79 8.11 -1.21
C ILE A 25 -5.98 6.71 -1.75
N ASN A 26 -6.17 5.76 -0.85
CA ASN A 26 -6.27 4.35 -1.19
C ASN A 26 -7.71 3.88 -1.12
N TRP A 27 -8.17 3.22 -2.18
CA TRP A 27 -9.50 2.66 -2.29
C TRP A 27 -9.43 1.14 -2.42
N ARG A 28 -10.31 0.45 -1.73
CA ARG A 28 -10.47 -1.00 -1.82
C ARG A 28 -11.94 -1.32 -1.98
N GLY A 29 -12.27 -2.07 -3.01
CA GLY A 29 -13.67 -2.39 -3.32
C GLY A 29 -13.81 -3.37 -4.46
N THR A 30 -14.96 -3.32 -5.10
CA THR A 30 -15.33 -4.15 -6.26
C THR A 30 -15.61 -3.24 -7.45
N ILE A 31 -15.17 -3.63 -8.63
CA ILE A 31 -15.42 -2.89 -9.87
C ILE A 31 -16.90 -2.95 -10.19
N ALA A 32 -17.57 -1.81 -10.16
CA ALA A 32 -18.99 -1.65 -10.48
C ALA A 32 -19.22 -1.19 -11.92
N SER A 33 -18.29 -0.38 -12.46
CA SER A 33 -18.35 0.09 -13.85
C SER A 33 -16.96 0.42 -14.38
N TYR A 34 -16.78 0.32 -15.69
CA TYR A 34 -15.60 0.77 -16.40
C TYR A 34 -15.93 1.09 -17.85
N ASP A 35 -15.64 2.30 -18.30
CA ASP A 35 -15.94 2.81 -19.65
C ASP A 35 -14.69 3.02 -20.52
N GLY A 36 -13.51 2.60 -20.02
CA GLY A 36 -12.21 2.82 -20.66
C GLY A 36 -11.45 4.03 -20.12
N LYS A 37 -12.12 4.97 -19.47
CA LYS A 37 -11.53 6.20 -18.90
C LYS A 37 -11.81 6.38 -17.42
N VAL A 38 -13.01 6.01 -16.97
CA VAL A 38 -13.44 6.14 -15.58
C VAL A 38 -13.75 4.77 -15.01
N LEU A 39 -13.22 4.50 -13.82
CA LEU A 39 -13.48 3.30 -13.04
C LEU A 39 -14.41 3.64 -11.88
N GLY A 40 -15.59 3.03 -11.88
CA GLY A 40 -16.50 3.06 -10.73
C GLY A 40 -16.27 1.85 -9.84
N ILE A 41 -16.06 2.10 -8.55
CA ILE A 41 -15.88 1.04 -7.54
C ILE A 41 -16.90 1.17 -6.44
N THR A 42 -17.41 0.04 -5.95
CA THR A 42 -18.20 -0.05 -4.73
C THR A 42 -17.28 -0.43 -3.59
N LEU A 43 -17.21 0.41 -2.55
CA LEU A 43 -16.41 0.20 -1.36
C LEU A 43 -17.08 -0.82 -0.42
N ARG A 44 -16.36 -1.28 0.61
CA ARG A 44 -16.87 -2.24 1.59
C ARG A 44 -18.06 -1.73 2.41
N ASP A 45 -18.18 -0.42 2.59
CA ASP A 45 -19.29 0.26 3.27
C ASP A 45 -20.49 0.53 2.35
N GLY A 46 -20.43 0.08 1.08
CA GLY A 46 -21.47 0.28 0.08
C GLY A 46 -21.41 1.61 -0.66
N GLN A 47 -20.51 2.52 -0.30
CA GLN A 47 -20.32 3.77 -1.03
C GLN A 47 -19.72 3.51 -2.41
N SER A 48 -20.02 4.39 -3.37
CA SER A 48 -19.46 4.35 -4.72
C SER A 48 -18.49 5.50 -4.92
N VAL A 49 -17.36 5.19 -5.56
CA VAL A 49 -16.33 6.17 -5.92
C VAL A 49 -16.00 6.01 -7.41
N TRP A 50 -15.85 7.13 -8.11
CA TRP A 50 -15.44 7.21 -9.51
C TRP A 50 -14.03 7.78 -9.60
N ILE A 51 -13.18 7.13 -10.38
CA ILE A 51 -11.75 7.43 -10.44
C ILE A 51 -11.32 7.50 -11.91
N ASP A 52 -10.75 8.62 -12.31
CA ASP A 52 -10.21 8.81 -13.66
C ASP A 52 -8.97 7.95 -13.87
N LEU A 53 -8.89 7.28 -15.00
CA LEU A 53 -7.77 6.43 -15.38
C LEU A 53 -6.94 7.08 -16.49
N PRO A 54 -5.81 7.73 -16.19
CA PRO A 54 -4.95 8.33 -17.21
C PRO A 54 -4.34 7.27 -18.13
N GLU A 55 -3.94 7.67 -19.33
CA GLU A 55 -3.14 6.84 -20.22
C GLU A 55 -1.80 6.47 -19.54
N GLY A 56 -1.29 5.26 -19.84
CA GLY A 56 -0.03 4.78 -19.23
C GLY A 56 -0.11 4.43 -17.74
N LEU A 57 -1.33 4.39 -17.15
CA LEU A 57 -1.52 4.01 -15.76
C LEU A 57 -0.94 2.60 -15.48
N PRO A 58 -0.06 2.45 -14.46
CA PRO A 58 0.41 1.14 -14.04
C PRO A 58 -0.73 0.28 -13.51
N ILE A 59 -0.97 -0.86 -14.15
CA ILE A 59 -1.96 -1.85 -13.74
C ILE A 59 -1.24 -3.17 -13.48
N SER A 60 -1.52 -3.77 -12.34
CA SER A 60 -1.08 -5.12 -12.00
C SER A 60 -2.29 -5.99 -11.67
N ALA A 61 -2.13 -7.28 -11.89
CA ALA A 61 -3.07 -8.27 -11.40
C ALA A 61 -2.49 -8.92 -10.13
N THR A 62 -3.38 -9.43 -9.27
CA THR A 62 -3.01 -10.12 -8.04
C THR A 62 -3.39 -11.57 -8.13
N GLU A 63 -2.42 -12.45 -7.97
CA GLU A 63 -2.57 -13.89 -7.99
C GLU A 63 -2.28 -14.50 -6.63
N ARG A 64 -2.70 -15.74 -6.44
CA ARG A 64 -2.37 -16.52 -5.24
C ARG A 64 -0.85 -16.72 -5.13
N PHE A 65 -0.35 -16.52 -3.94
CA PHE A 65 0.99 -16.89 -3.49
C PHE A 65 0.81 -17.85 -2.32
N SER A 66 1.64 -18.86 -2.19
CA SER A 66 1.50 -19.87 -1.15
C SER A 66 2.76 -19.97 -0.28
N MET A 67 2.65 -20.61 0.88
CA MET A 67 3.79 -20.82 1.75
C MET A 67 4.89 -21.67 1.09
N GLU A 68 4.52 -22.55 0.16
CA GLU A 68 5.43 -23.39 -0.61
C GLU A 68 6.32 -22.56 -1.57
N ASP A 69 5.82 -21.39 -1.99
CA ASP A 69 6.56 -20.46 -2.85
C ASP A 69 7.56 -19.60 -2.06
N VAL A 70 7.44 -19.56 -0.72
CA VAL A 70 8.29 -18.74 0.14
C VAL A 70 9.70 -19.33 0.22
N LYS A 71 10.70 -18.48 -0.05
CA LYS A 71 12.12 -18.87 0.01
C LYS A 71 12.91 -17.87 0.84
N LEU A 72 13.91 -18.36 1.56
CA LEU A 72 14.86 -17.50 2.27
C LEU A 72 15.53 -16.54 1.29
N GLY A 73 15.79 -15.33 1.74
CA GLY A 73 16.35 -14.24 0.93
C GLY A 73 15.32 -13.47 0.11
N MET A 74 14.05 -13.91 0.04
CA MET A 74 13.01 -13.10 -0.58
C MET A 74 12.76 -11.82 0.22
N VAL A 75 12.48 -10.73 -0.49
CA VAL A 75 11.97 -9.51 0.13
C VAL A 75 10.44 -9.62 0.18
N LEU A 76 9.92 -9.60 1.40
CA LEU A 76 8.50 -9.74 1.67
C LEU A 76 7.93 -8.44 2.23
N GLY A 77 6.72 -8.10 1.81
CA GLY A 77 5.84 -7.16 2.51
C GLY A 77 4.90 -7.97 3.39
N VAL A 78 5.01 -7.80 4.71
CA VAL A 78 4.17 -8.51 5.68
C VAL A 78 3.36 -7.50 6.47
N THR A 79 2.04 -7.56 6.32
CA THR A 79 1.13 -6.75 7.12
C THR A 79 0.80 -7.48 8.41
N THR A 80 0.99 -6.80 9.54
CA THR A 80 0.82 -7.39 10.85
C THR A 80 -0.09 -6.57 11.76
N VAL A 81 -0.70 -7.26 12.72
CA VAL A 81 -1.31 -6.67 13.91
C VAL A 81 -0.61 -7.17 15.15
N ASN A 82 -0.63 -6.39 16.21
CA ASN A 82 -0.09 -6.82 17.50
C ASN A 82 -1.18 -7.52 18.32
N ARG A 83 -0.84 -8.64 18.94
CA ARG A 83 -1.61 -9.21 20.06
C ARG A 83 -1.39 -8.41 21.33
N ALA A 84 -2.20 -8.69 22.36
CA ALA A 84 -2.08 -8.03 23.67
C ALA A 84 -0.71 -8.25 24.35
N ASP A 85 -0.04 -9.36 24.06
CA ASP A 85 1.29 -9.71 24.55
C ASP A 85 2.43 -9.07 23.72
N GLY A 86 2.08 -8.26 22.71
CA GLY A 86 3.05 -7.62 21.80
C GLY A 86 3.49 -8.47 20.63
N THR A 87 3.06 -9.74 20.55
CA THR A 87 3.38 -10.63 19.44
C THR A 87 2.79 -10.10 18.13
N LYS A 88 3.60 -10.01 17.08
CA LYS A 88 3.15 -9.63 15.74
C LYS A 88 2.59 -10.82 15.00
N VAL A 89 1.37 -10.68 14.48
CA VAL A 89 0.68 -11.72 13.71
C VAL A 89 0.40 -11.20 12.30
N ALA A 90 0.81 -11.95 11.30
CA ALA A 90 0.55 -11.62 9.90
C ALA A 90 -0.93 -11.74 9.57
N ILE A 91 -1.42 -10.73 8.84
CA ILE A 91 -2.76 -10.71 8.24
C ILE A 91 -2.69 -10.63 6.71
N ASP A 92 -1.50 -10.44 6.16
CA ASP A 92 -1.20 -10.48 4.72
C ASP A 92 0.30 -10.69 4.51
N VAL A 93 0.67 -11.50 3.53
CA VAL A 93 2.06 -11.75 3.13
C VAL A 93 2.16 -11.70 1.60
N ARG A 94 3.17 -10.99 1.09
CA ARG A 94 3.42 -10.92 -0.35
C ARG A 94 4.89 -10.72 -0.67
N PRO A 95 5.41 -11.30 -1.75
CA PRO A 95 6.71 -10.90 -2.28
C PRO A 95 6.62 -9.50 -2.86
N ILE A 96 7.66 -8.71 -2.64
CA ILE A 96 7.80 -7.36 -3.19
C ILE A 96 9.13 -7.23 -3.92
N SER A 97 9.29 -6.13 -4.68
CA SER A 97 10.56 -5.86 -5.37
C SER A 97 11.74 -5.84 -4.38
N PRO A 98 12.86 -6.48 -4.70
CA PRO A 98 14.09 -6.37 -3.90
C PRO A 98 14.60 -4.94 -3.72
N THR A 99 14.19 -4.03 -4.62
CA THR A 99 14.54 -2.60 -4.57
C THR A 99 13.54 -1.76 -3.77
N ALA A 100 12.46 -2.36 -3.27
CA ALA A 100 11.48 -1.65 -2.45
C ALA A 100 12.12 -1.13 -1.15
N PRO A 101 11.75 0.07 -0.67
CA PRO A 101 12.19 0.55 0.63
C PRO A 101 11.87 -0.45 1.73
N GLN A 102 12.90 -0.83 2.51
CA GLN A 102 12.74 -1.76 3.62
C GLN A 102 12.56 -1.01 4.93
N GLY A 103 11.79 -1.59 5.85
CA GLY A 103 11.48 -1.02 7.16
C GLY A 103 10.06 -1.29 7.61
N LEU A 104 9.66 -0.63 8.70
CA LEU A 104 8.31 -0.67 9.24
C LEU A 104 7.59 0.66 8.97
N SER A 105 6.30 0.57 8.64
CA SER A 105 5.42 1.72 8.48
C SER A 105 4.01 1.41 8.96
N ALA A 106 3.25 2.43 9.35
CA ALA A 106 1.82 2.29 9.54
C ALA A 106 1.17 1.87 8.22
N TYR A 107 0.14 1.04 8.30
CA TYR A 107 -0.57 0.55 7.13
C TYR A 107 -2.07 0.55 7.34
N ASP A 108 -2.83 0.78 6.25
CA ASP A 108 -4.26 1.02 6.29
C ASP A 108 -5.13 -0.20 5.93
N LEU A 109 -4.58 -1.43 5.98
CA LEU A 109 -5.35 -2.64 5.68
C LEU A 109 -6.47 -2.87 6.71
N GLN A 110 -6.16 -2.60 7.98
CA GLN A 110 -7.10 -2.49 9.08
C GLN A 110 -6.54 -1.59 10.19
N PRO A 111 -7.36 -1.15 11.16
CA PRO A 111 -6.88 -0.33 12.28
C PRO A 111 -5.67 -0.94 12.97
N GLN A 112 -4.67 -0.10 13.31
CA GLN A 112 -3.44 -0.47 14.00
C GLN A 112 -2.55 -1.48 13.26
N SER A 113 -2.78 -1.74 11.96
CA SER A 113 -1.89 -2.59 11.19
C SER A 113 -0.60 -1.87 10.80
N THR A 114 0.48 -2.65 10.73
CA THR A 114 1.80 -2.20 10.29
C THR A 114 2.27 -3.04 9.11
N MET A 115 2.97 -2.41 8.18
CA MET A 115 3.67 -3.06 7.08
C MET A 115 5.14 -3.19 7.43
N THR A 116 5.67 -4.40 7.30
CA THR A 116 7.11 -4.67 7.35
C THR A 116 7.58 -5.09 5.97
N ASN A 117 8.41 -4.28 5.33
CA ASN A 117 9.12 -4.63 4.12
C ASN A 117 10.53 -5.07 4.48
N ALA A 118 10.86 -6.35 4.30
CA ALA A 118 12.10 -6.92 4.82
C ALA A 118 12.52 -8.19 4.08
N VAL A 119 13.79 -8.55 4.22
CA VAL A 119 14.31 -9.84 3.75
C VAL A 119 13.89 -10.95 4.72
N LEU A 120 13.37 -12.04 4.19
CA LEU A 120 13.13 -13.25 4.98
C LEU A 120 14.47 -13.95 5.26
N GLU A 121 14.91 -13.88 6.50
CA GLU A 121 16.18 -14.47 6.95
C GLU A 121 16.01 -15.91 7.44
N ALA A 122 14.92 -16.17 8.15
CA ALA A 122 14.62 -17.51 8.66
C ALA A 122 13.11 -17.76 8.72
N THR A 123 12.75 -19.03 8.66
CA THR A 123 11.38 -19.49 8.92
C THR A 123 11.43 -20.73 9.79
N VAL A 124 10.57 -20.80 10.79
CA VAL A 124 10.40 -21.94 11.67
C VAL A 124 8.94 -22.35 11.63
N LEU A 125 8.69 -23.64 11.41
CA LEU A 125 7.34 -24.21 11.48
C LEU A 125 7.11 -24.78 12.88
N SER A 126 6.03 -24.35 13.52
CA SER A 126 5.55 -24.90 14.79
C SER A 126 4.06 -25.19 14.68
N SER A 127 3.70 -26.48 14.70
CA SER A 127 2.32 -26.91 14.44
C SER A 127 1.79 -26.35 13.11
N ASP A 128 0.76 -25.52 13.14
CA ASP A 128 0.12 -24.90 11.95
C ASP A 128 0.52 -23.41 11.75
N THR A 129 1.58 -22.95 12.42
CA THR A 129 2.04 -21.56 12.36
C THR A 129 3.50 -21.51 11.95
N HIS A 130 3.81 -20.68 10.96
CA HIS A 130 5.20 -20.33 10.65
C HIS A 130 5.60 -19.10 11.46
N GLU A 131 6.82 -19.10 11.99
CA GLU A 131 7.47 -17.89 12.49
C GLU A 131 8.45 -17.41 11.42
N PHE A 132 8.28 -16.20 10.94
CA PHE A 132 9.22 -15.54 10.04
C PHE A 132 10.14 -14.62 10.85
N VAL A 133 11.43 -14.69 10.57
CA VAL A 133 12.42 -13.70 10.98
C VAL A 133 12.68 -12.79 9.77
N LEU A 134 12.24 -11.56 9.88
CA LEU A 134 12.30 -10.55 8.83
C LEU A 134 13.40 -9.53 9.20
N ASN A 135 14.40 -9.38 8.34
CA ASN A 135 15.52 -8.47 8.53
C ASN A 135 15.41 -7.27 7.58
N TYR A 136 15.56 -6.07 8.12
CA TYR A 136 15.63 -4.80 7.40
C TYR A 136 16.77 -3.95 7.97
N LYS A 137 17.29 -3.00 7.17
CA LYS A 137 18.53 -2.25 7.44
C LYS A 137 18.74 -1.77 8.88
N THR A 138 17.67 -1.50 9.63
CA THR A 138 17.72 -0.91 10.98
C THR A 138 17.30 -1.90 12.07
N GLY A 139 17.06 -3.17 11.75
CA GLY A 139 16.66 -4.17 12.74
C GLY A 139 16.03 -5.43 12.14
N SER A 140 15.49 -6.25 13.01
CA SER A 140 14.75 -7.45 12.66
C SER A 140 13.45 -7.55 13.45
N VAL A 141 12.52 -8.33 12.95
CA VAL A 141 11.26 -8.60 13.63
C VAL A 141 10.85 -10.06 13.41
N LYS A 142 10.32 -10.67 14.46
CA LYS A 142 9.65 -11.97 14.38
C LYS A 142 8.16 -11.77 14.15
N VAL A 143 7.60 -12.54 13.22
CA VAL A 143 6.19 -12.47 12.86
C VAL A 143 5.63 -13.86 12.79
N LEU A 144 4.55 -14.10 13.51
CA LEU A 144 3.77 -15.33 13.37
C LEU A 144 2.90 -15.25 12.11
N VAL A 145 2.95 -16.29 11.30
CA VAL A 145 2.15 -16.46 10.08
C VAL A 145 1.28 -17.70 10.25
N PRO A 146 0.07 -17.55 10.79
CA PRO A 146 -0.87 -18.66 10.98
C PRO A 146 -1.24 -19.32 9.64
N LYS A 147 -1.61 -20.58 9.70
CA LYS A 147 -2.21 -21.27 8.57
C LYS A 147 -3.45 -20.52 8.07
N GLY A 148 -3.55 -20.33 6.76
CA GLY A 148 -4.65 -19.59 6.15
C GLY A 148 -4.45 -18.07 6.10
N THR A 149 -3.30 -17.55 6.58
CA THR A 149 -2.95 -16.13 6.33
C THR A 149 -3.04 -15.85 4.83
N PRO A 150 -3.77 -14.81 4.40
CA PRO A 150 -3.84 -14.40 3.01
C PRO A 150 -2.44 -14.14 2.44
N MET A 151 -2.16 -14.77 1.31
CA MET A 151 -0.89 -14.60 0.61
C MET A 151 -1.14 -14.34 -0.87
N SER A 152 -0.53 -13.31 -1.41
CA SER A 152 -0.72 -12.92 -2.81
C SER A 152 0.55 -12.36 -3.42
N ARG A 153 0.64 -12.39 -4.75
CA ARG A 153 1.72 -11.75 -5.50
C ARG A 153 1.16 -10.89 -6.62
N ALA A 154 1.81 -9.76 -6.88
CA ALA A 154 1.52 -8.93 -8.02
C ALA A 154 2.18 -9.51 -9.27
N VAL A 155 1.43 -9.55 -10.38
CA VAL A 155 1.90 -9.90 -11.72
C VAL A 155 1.53 -8.79 -12.69
N PRO A 156 2.17 -8.68 -13.86
CA PRO A 156 1.75 -7.71 -14.87
C PRO A 156 0.26 -7.83 -15.19
N GLY A 157 -0.42 -6.72 -15.27
CA GLY A 157 -1.84 -6.61 -15.62
C GLY A 157 -2.06 -5.55 -16.68
N SER A 158 -3.30 -5.44 -17.14
CA SER A 158 -3.71 -4.51 -18.18
C SER A 158 -5.13 -3.99 -17.93
N ARG A 159 -5.58 -3.05 -18.75
CA ARG A 159 -6.97 -2.56 -18.72
C ARG A 159 -7.99 -3.67 -19.00
N ALA A 160 -7.62 -4.73 -19.72
CA ALA A 160 -8.50 -5.88 -19.98
C ALA A 160 -8.80 -6.69 -18.71
N ASP A 161 -7.97 -6.56 -17.67
CA ASP A 161 -8.21 -7.21 -16.38
C ASP A 161 -9.23 -6.46 -15.49
N LEU A 162 -9.62 -5.23 -15.87
CA LEU A 162 -10.62 -4.41 -15.16
C LEU A 162 -12.04 -4.88 -15.48
N VAL A 163 -12.41 -6.05 -14.98
CA VAL A 163 -13.70 -6.70 -15.25
C VAL A 163 -14.67 -6.43 -14.09
N LEU A 164 -15.95 -6.22 -14.41
CA LEU A 164 -17.01 -6.02 -13.42
C LEU A 164 -17.05 -7.16 -12.41
N GLY A 165 -17.26 -6.83 -11.15
CA GLY A 165 -17.32 -7.79 -10.04
C GLY A 165 -15.96 -8.21 -9.50
N GLN A 166 -14.85 -7.86 -10.15
CA GLN A 166 -13.52 -8.14 -9.61
C GLN A 166 -13.17 -7.19 -8.45
N SER A 167 -12.47 -7.73 -7.46
CA SER A 167 -11.91 -6.92 -6.38
C SER A 167 -10.76 -6.07 -6.89
N VAL A 168 -10.66 -4.84 -6.39
CA VAL A 168 -9.67 -3.88 -6.84
C VAL A 168 -9.12 -3.07 -5.67
N TYR A 169 -7.83 -2.76 -5.76
CA TYR A 169 -7.17 -1.71 -5.00
C TYR A 169 -6.73 -0.60 -5.95
N VAL A 170 -7.02 0.64 -5.60
CA VAL A 170 -6.63 1.82 -6.36
C VAL A 170 -5.94 2.82 -5.45
N ALA A 171 -4.70 3.17 -5.76
CA ALA A 171 -4.07 4.37 -5.22
C ALA A 171 -4.38 5.55 -6.16
N SER A 172 -4.87 6.63 -5.61
CA SER A 172 -5.28 7.84 -6.36
C SER A 172 -4.79 9.11 -5.69
N ARG A 173 -4.90 10.21 -6.41
CA ARG A 173 -4.73 11.58 -5.89
C ARG A 173 -5.98 12.39 -6.18
N ARG A 174 -6.25 13.42 -5.38
CA ARG A 174 -7.25 14.42 -5.75
C ARG A 174 -6.79 15.14 -7.01
N ASN A 175 -7.74 15.40 -7.90
CA ASN A 175 -7.53 16.24 -9.07
C ASN A 175 -8.13 17.65 -8.85
N ASP A 176 -7.87 18.56 -9.78
CA ASP A 176 -8.30 19.98 -9.68
C ASP A 176 -9.83 20.13 -9.71
N ALA A 177 -10.56 19.13 -10.23
CA ALA A 177 -12.02 19.09 -10.25
C ALA A 177 -12.64 18.49 -8.96
N ASN A 178 -11.86 18.35 -7.87
CA ASN A 178 -12.25 17.66 -6.64
C ASN A 178 -12.61 16.17 -6.80
N GLY A 179 -12.31 15.58 -7.95
CA GLY A 179 -12.40 14.16 -8.19
C GLY A 179 -11.12 13.41 -7.79
N TYR A 180 -10.96 12.21 -8.33
CA TYR A 180 -9.81 11.37 -8.08
C TYR A 180 -9.20 10.88 -9.39
N THR A 181 -7.87 10.89 -9.47
CA THR A 181 -7.12 10.33 -10.60
C THR A 181 -6.24 9.20 -10.08
N ALA A 182 -6.36 8.02 -10.70
CA ALA A 182 -5.56 6.86 -10.32
C ALA A 182 -4.07 7.10 -10.61
N VAL A 183 -3.22 6.62 -9.70
CA VAL A 183 -1.77 6.58 -9.89
C VAL A 183 -1.27 5.14 -10.01
N ARG A 184 -2.06 4.17 -9.53
CA ARG A 184 -1.79 2.73 -9.64
C ARG A 184 -3.06 1.93 -9.38
N ILE A 185 -3.20 0.80 -10.08
CA ILE A 185 -4.27 -0.17 -9.86
C ILE A 185 -3.68 -1.57 -9.65
N GLN A 186 -4.29 -2.31 -8.71
CA GLN A 186 -4.17 -3.76 -8.63
C GLN A 186 -5.56 -4.38 -8.68
N VAL A 187 -5.76 -5.35 -9.57
CA VAL A 187 -7.01 -6.07 -9.72
C VAL A 187 -6.85 -7.52 -9.28
N GLY A 188 -7.81 -8.05 -8.54
CA GLY A 188 -7.80 -9.44 -8.11
C GLY A 188 -8.11 -10.39 -9.26
N LYS A 189 -7.39 -11.52 -9.32
CA LYS A 189 -7.70 -12.64 -10.22
C LYS A 189 -8.12 -13.86 -9.43
N ASN A 190 -9.05 -14.65 -9.99
CA ASN A 190 -9.47 -15.95 -9.43
C ASN A 190 -9.88 -15.88 -7.95
N GLY A 191 -10.60 -14.82 -7.55
CA GLY A 191 -11.05 -14.63 -6.18
C GLY A 191 -9.99 -14.15 -5.20
N VAL A 192 -8.78 -13.83 -5.66
CA VAL A 192 -7.74 -13.22 -4.82
C VAL A 192 -8.00 -11.73 -4.67
N HIS A 193 -7.97 -11.23 -3.45
CA HIS A 193 -8.19 -9.82 -3.16
C HIS A 193 -6.85 -9.08 -3.08
N PRO A 194 -6.64 -8.01 -3.86
CA PRO A 194 -5.46 -7.17 -3.72
C PRO A 194 -5.53 -6.40 -2.40
N THR A 195 -4.44 -6.36 -1.68
CA THR A 195 -4.29 -5.63 -0.41
C THR A 195 -3.55 -4.32 -0.58
N GLN A 196 -2.90 -4.15 -1.72
CA GLN A 196 -2.10 -2.98 -2.10
C GLN A 196 -2.31 -2.63 -3.54
#